data_5af299ab77da2ec48f8aab9e62e20cf8
#
_entry.id   5af299ab77da2ec48f8aab9e62e20cf8
#
_cell.length_a   1.000
_cell.length_b   1.000
_cell.length_c   1.000
_cell.angle_alpha   90.00
_cell.angle_beta   90.00
_cell.angle_gamma   90.00
#
_symmetry.space_group_name_H-M   'P 1'
#
loop_
_entity.id
_entity.type
_entity.pdbx_description
1 polymer ?
#
loop_
_entity_poly.entity_id
_entity_poly.type
_entity_poly.pdbx_seq_one_letter_code
_entity_poly.pdbx_strand_id
1 'polypeptide(L)'
;MWNTINIFLKAVDDFVWGVPLMVLIMAGGIMLTVRLGLLQMRKLPLALKWMVKNEEGGDGEITSFGALCTALSATIGTGNIVGVATAVGAGGPGALFWMVLAAFFGMATKYSEGLLAVKYRVIGRDRKSTRLNSSHITSSY
;
A
#
# COMPACT_ATOMS: atom_id res chain seq x y z
N MET A 1 -33.10 21.64 -2.03
CA MET A 1 -31.70 22.03 -1.73
C MET A 1 -30.84 20.84 -1.35
N TRP A 2 -31.17 20.03 -0.33
CA TRP A 2 -30.39 18.85 0.07
C TRP A 2 -30.27 17.81 -1.06
N ASN A 3 -31.33 17.55 -1.82
CA ASN A 3 -31.27 16.58 -2.92
C ASN A 3 -30.34 17.01 -4.04
N THR A 4 -30.27 18.31 -4.36
CA THR A 4 -29.39 18.83 -5.42
C THR A 4 -27.91 18.71 -4.99
N ILE A 5 -27.63 19.00 -3.71
CA ILE A 5 -26.28 18.85 -3.15
C ILE A 5 -25.86 17.39 -3.15
N ASN A 6 -26.74 16.47 -2.73
CA ASN A 6 -26.44 15.04 -2.73
C ASN A 6 -26.21 14.48 -4.14
N ILE A 7 -26.98 14.93 -5.15
CA ILE A 7 -26.78 14.53 -6.54
C ILE A 7 -25.42 15.03 -7.05
N PHE A 8 -25.07 16.28 -6.74
CA PHE A 8 -23.78 16.84 -7.13
C PHE A 8 -22.62 16.12 -6.46
N LEU A 9 -22.68 15.89 -5.13
CA LEU A 9 -21.66 15.17 -4.40
C LEU A 9 -21.50 13.74 -4.91
N LYS A 10 -22.60 13.05 -5.21
CA LYS A 10 -22.55 11.71 -5.78
C LYS A 10 -21.94 11.69 -7.18
N ALA A 11 -22.26 12.66 -8.02
CA ALA A 11 -21.67 12.77 -9.35
C ALA A 11 -20.14 13.03 -9.28
N VAL A 12 -19.69 13.85 -8.32
CA VAL A 12 -18.27 14.09 -8.07
C VAL A 12 -17.60 12.82 -7.54
N ASP A 13 -18.23 12.12 -6.61
CA ASP A 13 -17.75 10.87 -6.04
C ASP A 13 -17.60 9.80 -7.12
N ASP A 14 -18.64 9.56 -7.92
CA ASP A 14 -18.64 8.59 -9.03
C ASP A 14 -17.57 8.93 -10.10
N PHE A 15 -17.32 10.22 -10.34
CA PHE A 15 -16.29 10.66 -11.27
C PHE A 15 -14.89 10.46 -10.69
N VAL A 16 -14.65 10.87 -9.46
CA VAL A 16 -13.32 10.79 -8.82
C VAL A 16 -12.91 9.35 -8.56
N TRP A 17 -13.82 8.53 -8.00
CA TRP A 17 -13.55 7.13 -7.68
C TRP A 17 -13.82 6.16 -8.84
N GLY A 18 -14.24 6.67 -9.99
CA GLY A 18 -14.53 5.89 -11.19
C GLY A 18 -13.28 5.54 -12.02
N VAL A 19 -13.52 5.40 -13.32
CA VAL A 19 -12.51 5.04 -14.32
C VAL A 19 -11.27 5.95 -14.30
N PRO A 20 -11.37 7.29 -14.13
CA PRO A 20 -10.18 8.15 -14.14
C PRO A 20 -9.17 7.81 -13.06
N LEU A 21 -9.62 7.55 -11.83
CA LEU A 21 -8.74 7.17 -10.74
C LEU A 21 -8.10 5.81 -10.96
N MET A 22 -8.88 4.83 -11.45
CA MET A 22 -8.35 3.50 -11.78
C MET A 22 -7.24 3.58 -12.82
N VAL A 23 -7.45 4.33 -13.90
CA VAL A 23 -6.46 4.53 -14.95
C VAL A 23 -5.21 5.21 -14.40
N LEU A 24 -5.36 6.22 -13.56
CA LEU A 24 -4.24 6.95 -12.97
C LEU A 24 -3.41 6.06 -12.03
N ILE A 25 -4.07 5.26 -11.19
CA ILE A 25 -3.39 4.31 -10.28
C ILE A 25 -2.65 3.23 -11.10
N MET A 26 -3.30 2.66 -12.10
CA MET A 26 -2.69 1.65 -12.97
C MET A 26 -1.51 2.23 -13.76
N ALA A 27 -1.67 3.41 -14.35
CA ALA A 27 -0.60 4.08 -15.08
C ALA A 27 0.60 4.41 -14.17
N GLY A 28 0.35 4.91 -12.96
CA GLY A 28 1.38 5.14 -11.95
C GLY A 28 2.10 3.86 -11.55
N GLY A 29 1.37 2.78 -11.31
CA GLY A 29 1.93 1.47 -10.98
C GLY A 29 2.77 0.88 -12.11
N ILE A 30 2.31 0.98 -13.36
CA ILE A 30 3.05 0.54 -14.55
C ILE A 30 4.31 1.38 -14.73
N MET A 31 4.20 2.71 -14.65
CA MET A 31 5.34 3.62 -14.75
C MET A 31 6.42 3.31 -13.72
N LEU A 32 6.04 3.11 -12.46
CA LEU A 32 6.97 2.74 -11.40
C LEU A 32 7.57 1.37 -11.63
N THR A 33 6.80 0.39 -12.08
CA THR A 33 7.28 -0.96 -12.40
C THR A 33 8.34 -0.93 -13.48
N VAL A 34 8.13 -0.15 -14.55
CA VAL A 34 9.09 0.04 -15.64
C VAL A 34 10.34 0.76 -15.15
N ARG A 35 10.18 1.87 -14.40
CA ARG A 35 11.32 2.64 -13.85
C ARG A 35 12.16 1.84 -12.87
N LEU A 36 11.56 0.99 -12.07
CA LEU A 36 12.25 0.12 -11.13
C LEU A 36 12.80 -1.16 -11.77
N GLY A 37 12.63 -1.33 -13.10
CA GLY A 37 13.16 -2.46 -13.85
C GLY A 37 12.62 -3.81 -13.39
N LEU A 38 11.29 -3.92 -13.21
CA LEU A 38 10.59 -5.15 -12.78
C LEU A 38 11.17 -5.69 -11.45
N LEU A 39 11.48 -4.80 -10.53
CA LEU A 39 12.12 -5.12 -9.25
C LEU A 39 11.31 -6.16 -8.46
N GLN A 40 9.98 -6.17 -8.61
CA GLN A 40 9.08 -7.14 -8.00
C GLN A 40 9.48 -8.58 -8.38
N MET A 41 9.78 -8.84 -9.65
CA MET A 41 10.14 -10.19 -10.09
C MET A 41 11.60 -10.54 -9.74
N ARG A 42 12.50 -9.56 -9.81
CA ARG A 42 13.94 -9.80 -9.62
C ARG A 42 14.34 -9.95 -8.15
N LYS A 43 13.67 -9.21 -7.27
CA LYS A 43 14.03 -9.13 -5.84
C LYS A 43 13.03 -9.83 -4.92
N LEU A 44 11.90 -10.33 -5.44
CA LEU A 44 10.93 -11.07 -4.65
C LEU A 44 11.53 -12.28 -3.90
N PRO A 45 12.30 -13.17 -4.55
CA PRO A 45 12.86 -14.32 -3.85
C PRO A 45 13.87 -13.90 -2.76
N LEU A 46 14.59 -12.80 -2.99
CA LEU A 46 15.51 -12.24 -2.01
C LEU A 46 14.73 -11.64 -0.83
N ALA A 47 13.66 -10.90 -1.10
CA ALA A 47 12.81 -10.32 -0.07
C ALA A 47 12.17 -11.39 0.81
N LEU A 48 11.67 -12.48 0.21
CA LEU A 48 11.11 -13.62 0.95
C LEU A 48 12.18 -14.31 1.82
N LYS A 49 13.39 -14.45 1.31
CA LYS A 49 14.51 -15.01 2.08
C LYS A 49 14.83 -14.17 3.30
N TRP A 50 14.89 -12.85 3.14
CA TRP A 50 15.20 -11.91 4.23
C TRP A 50 14.05 -11.75 5.23
N MET A 51 12.83 -12.00 4.80
CA MET A 51 11.66 -12.00 5.67
C MET A 51 11.70 -13.14 6.70
N VAL A 52 12.22 -14.30 6.30
CA VAL A 52 12.32 -15.48 7.16
C VAL A 52 13.65 -15.51 7.93
N LYS A 53 14.72 -14.97 7.37
CA LYS A 53 16.03 -14.94 7.99
C LYS A 53 16.19 -13.67 8.83
N ASN A 54 16.17 -13.85 10.14
CA ASN A 54 16.45 -12.78 11.08
C ASN A 54 17.92 -12.33 10.93
N GLU A 55 18.15 -11.06 10.61
CA GLU A 55 19.51 -10.51 10.68
C GLU A 55 19.83 -10.17 12.13
N GLU A 56 20.74 -10.94 12.71
CA GLU A 56 21.40 -10.60 13.97
C GLU A 56 22.42 -9.48 13.65
N GLY A 57 22.09 -8.23 13.95
CA GLY A 57 23.04 -7.12 13.82
C GLY A 57 22.52 -5.84 13.16
N GLY A 58 21.23 -5.72 12.90
CA GLY A 58 20.66 -4.45 12.49
C GLY A 58 20.50 -3.48 13.67
N ASP A 59 20.91 -2.23 13.53
CA ASP A 59 20.68 -1.13 14.49
C ASP A 59 19.19 -0.79 14.71
N GLY A 60 18.26 -1.65 14.32
CA GLY A 60 16.83 -1.49 14.45
C GLY A 60 16.27 -2.09 15.75
N GLU A 61 15.37 -1.38 16.42
CA GLU A 61 14.68 -1.87 17.63
C GLU A 61 13.74 -3.05 17.37
N ILE A 62 13.41 -3.35 16.12
CA ILE A 62 12.41 -4.36 15.72
C ILE A 62 13.00 -5.27 14.66
N THR A 63 12.77 -6.58 14.80
CA THR A 63 13.16 -7.59 13.80
C THR A 63 12.42 -7.37 12.46
N SER A 64 13.01 -7.80 11.34
CA SER A 64 12.38 -7.70 10.01
C SER A 64 11.00 -8.36 9.97
N PHE A 65 10.84 -9.48 10.65
CA PHE A 65 9.54 -10.16 10.79
C PHE A 65 8.55 -9.35 11.63
N GLY A 66 9.00 -8.74 12.74
CA GLY A 66 8.18 -7.87 13.57
C GLY A 66 7.69 -6.63 12.81
N ALA A 67 8.55 -6.01 12.00
CA ALA A 67 8.19 -4.90 11.14
C ALA A 67 7.14 -5.30 10.09
N LEU A 68 7.28 -6.49 9.49
CA LEU A 68 6.30 -7.03 8.57
C LEU A 68 4.94 -7.26 9.24
N CYS A 69 4.93 -7.91 10.42
CA CYS A 69 3.70 -8.15 11.17
C CYS A 69 2.98 -6.84 11.52
N THR A 70 3.73 -5.83 11.92
CA THR A 70 3.19 -4.49 12.22
C THR A 70 2.60 -3.85 10.97
N ALA A 71 3.31 -3.90 9.83
CA ALA A 71 2.82 -3.36 8.56
C ALA A 71 1.56 -4.08 8.07
N LEU A 72 1.52 -5.41 8.17
CA LEU A 72 0.34 -6.20 7.83
C LEU A 72 -0.85 -5.89 8.74
N SER A 73 -0.62 -5.81 10.04
CA SER A 73 -1.64 -5.46 11.03
C SER A 73 -2.27 -4.10 10.77
N ALA A 74 -1.47 -3.12 10.36
CA ALA A 74 -1.95 -1.79 10.00
C ALA A 74 -2.68 -1.74 8.64
N THR A 75 -2.36 -2.67 7.73
CA THR A 75 -2.89 -2.65 6.36
C THR A 75 -4.12 -3.54 6.18
N ILE A 76 -4.20 -4.66 6.93
CA ILE A 76 -5.33 -5.59 6.84
C ILE A 76 -6.51 -5.00 7.62
N GLY A 77 -7.48 -4.48 6.89
CA GLY A 77 -8.73 -3.96 7.42
C GLY A 77 -9.96 -4.66 6.85
N THR A 78 -11.12 -4.24 7.28
CA THR A 78 -12.42 -4.75 6.79
C THR A 78 -12.56 -4.63 5.27
N GLY A 79 -11.98 -3.58 4.67
CA GLY A 79 -11.97 -3.37 3.22
C GLY A 79 -11.29 -4.50 2.45
N ASN A 80 -10.24 -5.09 3.01
CA ASN A 80 -9.52 -6.21 2.36
C ASN A 80 -10.30 -7.53 2.42
N ILE A 81 -11.21 -7.69 3.37
CA ILE A 81 -12.03 -8.89 3.51
C ILE A 81 -13.37 -8.70 2.79
N VAL A 82 -14.13 -7.67 3.19
CA VAL A 82 -15.45 -7.39 2.64
C VAL A 82 -15.35 -6.89 1.20
N GLY A 83 -14.38 -6.04 0.87
CA GLY A 83 -14.16 -5.52 -0.46
C GLY A 83 -13.80 -6.62 -1.47
N VAL A 84 -12.96 -7.59 -1.08
CA VAL A 84 -12.66 -8.76 -1.93
C VAL A 84 -13.90 -9.63 -2.12
N ALA A 85 -14.64 -9.92 -1.04
CA ALA A 85 -15.83 -10.73 -1.12
C ALA A 85 -16.90 -10.11 -2.02
N THR A 86 -17.14 -8.80 -1.88
CA THR A 86 -18.10 -8.06 -2.73
C THR A 86 -17.65 -7.97 -4.18
N ALA A 87 -16.37 -7.74 -4.44
CA ALA A 87 -15.83 -7.70 -5.79
C ALA A 87 -15.96 -9.05 -6.50
N VAL A 88 -15.68 -10.16 -5.81
CA VAL A 88 -15.84 -11.51 -6.36
C VAL A 88 -17.31 -11.84 -6.52
N GLY A 89 -18.17 -11.44 -5.58
CA GLY A 89 -19.62 -11.64 -5.67
C GLY A 89 -20.25 -10.90 -6.86
N ALA A 90 -19.79 -9.68 -7.16
CA ALA A 90 -20.32 -8.88 -8.26
C ALA A 90 -19.67 -9.22 -9.62
N GLY A 91 -18.37 -9.46 -9.64
CA GLY A 91 -17.58 -9.64 -10.87
C GLY A 91 -17.19 -11.08 -11.19
N GLY A 92 -17.58 -12.04 -10.33
CA GLY A 92 -17.25 -13.46 -10.50
C GLY A 92 -15.73 -13.72 -10.43
N PRO A 93 -15.29 -14.91 -10.92
CA PRO A 93 -13.87 -15.30 -10.88
C PRO A 93 -12.92 -14.35 -11.60
N GLY A 94 -13.43 -13.62 -12.62
CA GLY A 94 -12.66 -12.63 -13.37
C GLY A 94 -12.20 -11.46 -12.50
N ALA A 95 -12.97 -11.06 -11.49
CA ALA A 95 -12.58 -10.01 -10.56
C ALA A 95 -11.29 -10.36 -9.83
N LEU A 96 -11.13 -11.63 -9.40
CA LEU A 96 -9.92 -12.10 -8.71
C LEU A 96 -8.68 -11.94 -9.58
N PHE A 97 -8.78 -12.29 -10.86
CA PHE A 97 -7.67 -12.11 -11.80
C PHE A 97 -7.23 -10.65 -11.89
N TRP A 98 -8.17 -9.72 -12.06
CA TRP A 98 -7.87 -8.30 -12.12
C TRP A 98 -7.32 -7.75 -10.82
N MET A 99 -7.79 -8.24 -9.67
CA MET A 99 -7.26 -7.86 -8.36
C MET A 99 -5.81 -8.29 -8.18
N VAL A 100 -5.44 -9.51 -8.60
CA VAL A 100 -4.06 -10.00 -8.56
C VAL A 100 -3.17 -9.16 -9.49
N LEU A 101 -3.65 -8.83 -10.69
CA LEU A 101 -2.92 -7.97 -11.63
C LEU A 101 -2.71 -6.56 -11.05
N ALA A 102 -3.73 -5.96 -10.47
CA ALA A 102 -3.64 -4.66 -9.82
C ALA A 102 -2.68 -4.70 -8.62
N ALA A 103 -2.71 -5.77 -7.82
CA ALA A 103 -1.79 -5.96 -6.70
C ALA A 103 -0.32 -6.04 -7.16
N PHE A 104 -0.06 -6.68 -8.29
CA PHE A 104 1.29 -6.76 -8.86
C PHE A 104 1.86 -5.35 -9.16
N PHE A 105 1.09 -4.47 -9.77
CA PHE A 105 1.51 -3.08 -10.00
C PHE A 105 1.54 -2.27 -8.70
N GLY A 106 0.64 -2.55 -7.77
CA GLY A 106 0.61 -1.92 -6.44
C GLY A 106 1.85 -2.20 -5.60
N MET A 107 2.51 -3.36 -5.79
CA MET A 107 3.77 -3.64 -5.11
C MET A 107 4.87 -2.63 -5.43
N ALA A 108 4.95 -2.13 -6.68
CA ALA A 108 5.93 -1.11 -7.06
C ALA A 108 5.71 0.20 -6.32
N THR A 109 4.45 0.60 -6.15
CA THR A 109 4.07 1.80 -5.40
C THR A 109 4.47 1.67 -3.93
N LYS A 110 4.15 0.54 -3.29
CA LYS A 110 4.52 0.28 -1.89
C LYS A 110 6.03 0.20 -1.67
N TYR A 111 6.76 -0.37 -2.60
CA TYR A 111 8.23 -0.36 -2.56
C TYR A 111 8.77 1.07 -2.63
N SER A 112 8.24 1.90 -3.52
CA SER A 112 8.66 3.30 -3.67
C SER A 112 8.36 4.12 -2.41
N GLU A 113 7.21 3.93 -1.78
CA GLU A 113 6.86 4.55 -0.50
C GLU A 113 7.87 4.15 0.59
N GLY A 114 8.16 2.85 0.73
CA GLY A 114 9.13 2.36 1.70
C GLY A 114 10.54 2.90 1.45
N LEU A 115 10.97 2.96 0.18
CA LEU A 115 12.26 3.53 -0.19
C LEU A 115 12.37 5.01 0.16
N LEU A 116 11.33 5.79 -0.11
CA LEU A 116 11.28 7.21 0.25
C LEU A 116 11.29 7.40 1.76
N ALA A 117 10.54 6.60 2.49
CA ALA A 117 10.50 6.64 3.95
C ALA A 117 11.89 6.39 4.57
N VAL A 118 12.63 5.42 4.05
CA VAL A 118 14.00 5.13 4.51
C VAL A 118 14.97 6.24 4.08
N LYS A 119 14.88 6.71 2.84
CA LYS A 119 15.77 7.74 2.29
C LYS A 119 15.64 9.08 3.00
N TYR A 120 14.43 9.47 3.36
CA TYR A 120 14.14 10.74 4.04
C TYR A 120 13.96 10.58 5.55
N ARG A 121 14.42 9.47 6.11
CA ARG A 121 14.40 9.23 7.55
C ARG A 121 15.29 10.27 8.26
N VAL A 122 14.67 11.10 9.08
CA VAL A 122 15.39 12.05 9.95
C VAL A 122 15.65 11.36 11.28
N ILE A 123 16.92 11.16 11.61
CA ILE A 123 17.34 10.64 12.92
C ILE A 123 17.33 11.83 13.87
N GLY A 124 16.32 11.93 14.72
CA GLY A 124 16.29 12.92 15.80
C GLY A 124 17.44 12.69 16.77
N ARG A 125 17.86 13.78 17.45
CA ARG A 125 18.97 13.78 18.41
C ARG A 125 18.78 12.83 19.60
N ASP A 126 17.52 12.48 19.90
CA ASP A 126 17.13 11.37 20.77
C ASP A 126 16.93 10.11 19.92
N ARG A 127 17.75 9.10 20.12
CA ARG A 127 17.61 7.76 19.49
C ARG A 127 16.22 7.14 19.66
N LYS A 128 15.41 7.67 20.56
CA LYS A 128 14.05 7.22 20.89
C LYS A 128 12.97 7.78 19.99
N SER A 129 13.25 8.77 19.14
CA SER A 129 12.24 9.52 18.39
C SER A 129 12.29 9.35 16.88
N THR A 130 12.86 8.25 16.37
CA THR A 130 12.66 7.88 14.99
C THR A 130 11.30 7.22 14.80
N ARG A 131 10.29 7.74 15.45
CA ARG A 131 8.91 7.50 15.06
C ARG A 131 8.67 8.33 13.81
N LEU A 132 8.72 7.67 12.67
CA LEU A 132 7.97 8.17 11.53
C LEU A 132 6.61 8.58 12.05
N ASN A 133 6.23 9.79 11.77
CA ASN A 133 5.06 10.48 12.28
C ASN A 133 3.73 9.83 11.82
N SER A 134 3.69 8.52 11.66
CA SER A 134 2.49 7.75 11.39
C SER A 134 1.50 7.79 12.56
N SER A 135 2.00 8.08 13.79
CA SER A 135 1.12 8.25 14.94
C SER A 135 0.30 9.54 14.89
N HIS A 136 0.73 10.57 14.15
CA HIS A 136 -0.05 11.78 13.96
C HIS A 136 -1.16 11.62 12.90
N ILE A 137 -1.02 10.69 11.99
CA ILE A 137 -2.07 10.40 10.99
C ILE A 137 -3.20 9.59 11.61
N THR A 138 -2.92 8.74 12.59
CA THR A 138 -3.93 7.90 13.26
C THR A 138 -4.60 8.56 14.46
N SER A 139 -4.09 9.68 14.98
CA SER A 139 -4.74 10.40 16.10
C SER A 139 -5.68 11.52 15.68
N SER A 140 -5.95 11.69 14.38
CA SER A 140 -6.81 12.73 13.84
C SER A 140 -8.18 12.22 13.37
N TYR A 141 -8.56 10.99 13.73
CA TYR A 141 -9.88 10.43 13.48
C TYR A 141 -10.53 9.97 14.78
#